data_615fb233c57e52e964986524ee965c46
#
_entry.id   615fb233c57e52e964986524ee965c46
#
_cell.length_a   1.000
_cell.length_b   1.000
_cell.length_c   1.000
_cell.angle_alpha   90.00
_cell.angle_beta   90.00
_cell.angle_gamma   90.00
#
_symmetry.space_group_name_H-M   'P 1'
#
loop_
_entity.id
_entity.type
_entity.pdbx_description
1 polymer ?
#
loop_
_entity_poly.entity_id
_entity_poly.type
_entity_poly.pdbx_seq_one_letter_code
_entity_poly.pdbx_strand_id
1 'polypeptide(L)'
;DSRHKNSIAYVSPSFSGFQASAVYMANENKSEGAAAFPFGPINTSAYDLGLTYDNGPIYIGGTYAELRVKNDNPIPVLLVPSDTKVKEARLGGIYDFGMATIRGLYARTKVEGGGTDVKQNVWGLGATYNVTANGKLVSQYYVARDVEVNGTDLNESGAKLFTIGYEHNLSKRTMLKAGYARVANDDNTSGYDFGYNASGFAVIGANGFTASGFQFGVRHAF
;
A
#
# COMPACT_ATOMS: atom_id res chain seq x y z
N ASP A 1 -5.51 -6.91 0.89
CA ASP A 1 -5.30 -7.73 2.09
C ASP A 1 -5.15 -9.19 1.62
N SER A 2 -3.91 -9.65 1.44
CA SER A 2 -3.63 -11.03 1.02
C SER A 2 -3.28 -11.88 2.24
N ARG A 3 -3.88 -13.06 2.34
CA ARG A 3 -3.53 -14.06 3.34
C ARG A 3 -2.63 -15.07 2.68
N HIS A 4 -1.42 -15.21 3.18
CA HIS A 4 -0.47 -16.21 2.71
C HIS A 4 -0.62 -17.50 3.52
N LYS A 5 -0.61 -18.62 2.80
CA LYS A 5 -0.46 -19.97 3.37
C LYS A 5 1.05 -20.22 3.50
N ASN A 6 1.49 -21.26 4.16
CA ASN A 6 2.90 -21.68 4.23
C ASN A 6 3.87 -20.57 4.67
N SER A 7 3.49 -19.75 5.65
CA SER A 7 4.33 -18.69 6.17
C SER A 7 4.74 -18.93 7.61
N ILE A 8 5.95 -18.49 7.94
CA ILE A 8 6.47 -18.39 9.30
C ILE A 8 6.78 -16.94 9.59
N ALA A 9 6.41 -16.47 10.78
CA ALA A 9 6.66 -15.11 11.22
C ALA A 9 7.32 -15.09 12.58
N TYR A 10 8.24 -14.16 12.77
CA TYR A 10 8.87 -13.85 14.05
C TYR A 10 8.74 -12.36 14.34
N VAL A 11 8.37 -12.04 15.56
CA VAL A 11 8.35 -10.66 16.09
C VAL A 11 9.16 -10.67 17.38
N SER A 12 10.19 -9.83 17.45
CA SER A 12 11.03 -9.74 18.64
C SER A 12 10.28 -9.11 19.81
N PRO A 13 10.68 -9.37 21.05
CA PRO A 13 10.33 -8.49 22.16
C PRO A 13 10.77 -7.05 21.85
N SER A 14 10.09 -6.07 22.45
CA SER A 14 10.54 -4.67 22.40
C SER A 14 11.76 -4.48 23.32
N PHE A 15 12.80 -3.86 22.79
CA PHE A 15 14.00 -3.50 23.54
C PHE A 15 14.27 -2.00 23.39
N SER A 16 14.15 -1.26 24.47
CA SER A 16 14.34 0.21 24.49
C SER A 16 13.55 0.94 23.40
N GLY A 17 12.31 0.47 23.12
CA GLY A 17 11.45 1.02 22.08
C GLY A 17 11.65 0.40 20.69
N PHE A 18 12.67 -0.40 20.46
CA PHE A 18 12.90 -1.08 19.19
C PHE A 18 12.23 -2.44 19.15
N GLN A 19 11.61 -2.78 18.03
CA GLN A 19 11.04 -4.09 17.75
C GLN A 19 11.34 -4.47 16.30
N ALA A 20 11.83 -5.69 16.09
CA ALA A 20 12.10 -6.25 14.77
C ALA A 20 11.05 -7.30 14.41
N SER A 21 10.74 -7.43 13.13
CA SER A 21 9.90 -8.50 12.59
C SER A 21 10.51 -9.11 11.35
N ALA A 22 10.25 -10.39 11.14
CA ALA A 22 10.62 -11.12 9.94
C ALA A 22 9.51 -12.10 9.57
N VAL A 23 9.16 -12.16 8.30
CA VAL A 23 8.20 -13.11 7.75
C VAL A 23 8.85 -13.79 6.56
N TYR A 24 8.68 -15.08 6.45
CA TYR A 24 9.05 -15.86 5.28
C TYR A 24 7.87 -16.69 4.81
N MET A 25 7.61 -16.68 3.53
CA MET A 25 6.57 -17.45 2.83
C MET A 25 7.23 -18.32 1.77
N ALA A 26 6.91 -19.60 1.76
CA ALA A 26 7.45 -20.56 0.80
C ALA A 26 6.34 -21.29 0.05
N ASN A 27 6.59 -21.56 -1.23
CA ASN A 27 5.76 -22.43 -2.06
C ASN A 27 4.27 -22.02 -2.12
N GLU A 28 3.99 -20.72 -2.06
CA GLU A 28 2.64 -20.22 -2.27
C GLU A 28 2.26 -20.40 -3.74
N ASN A 29 1.02 -20.85 -4.00
CA ASN A 29 0.51 -21.10 -5.35
C ASN A 29 1.37 -22.02 -6.21
N LYS A 30 2.10 -22.97 -5.58
CA LYS A 30 2.90 -23.95 -6.33
C LYS A 30 1.97 -24.82 -7.20
N SER A 31 2.24 -24.87 -8.50
CA SER A 31 1.58 -25.74 -9.46
C SER A 31 2.60 -26.60 -10.19
N GLU A 32 2.27 -27.87 -10.39
CA GLU A 32 3.14 -28.87 -11.05
C GLU A 32 2.31 -29.76 -11.98
N GLY A 33 2.97 -30.36 -12.98
CA GLY A 33 2.35 -31.34 -13.88
C GLY A 33 1.19 -30.78 -14.70
N ALA A 34 0.13 -31.55 -14.84
CA ALA A 34 -1.06 -31.16 -15.63
C ALA A 34 -1.79 -29.93 -15.08
N ALA A 35 -1.69 -29.67 -13.78
CA ALA A 35 -2.26 -28.48 -13.15
C ALA A 35 -1.50 -27.19 -13.54
N ALA A 36 -0.29 -27.32 -14.08
CA ALA A 36 0.51 -26.18 -14.54
C ALA A 36 0.21 -25.77 -15.98
N PHE A 37 -0.61 -26.54 -16.71
CA PHE A 37 -0.97 -26.20 -18.09
C PHE A 37 -2.05 -25.08 -18.12
N PRO A 38 -1.95 -24.06 -19.00
CA PRO A 38 -0.91 -23.82 -20.02
C PRO A 38 0.33 -23.03 -19.54
N PHE A 39 0.41 -22.65 -18.28
CA PHE A 39 1.35 -21.65 -17.79
C PHE A 39 2.70 -22.21 -17.30
N GLY A 40 2.84 -23.53 -17.23
CA GLY A 40 4.01 -24.19 -16.64
C GLY A 40 4.03 -24.19 -15.11
N PRO A 41 5.01 -24.83 -14.47
CA PRO A 41 5.16 -24.83 -13.03
C PRO A 41 5.40 -23.42 -12.49
N ILE A 42 4.56 -22.98 -11.56
CA ILE A 42 4.67 -21.69 -10.89
C ILE A 42 4.98 -21.92 -9.41
N ASN A 43 5.86 -21.12 -8.85
CA ASN A 43 6.17 -21.12 -7.44
C ASN A 43 6.36 -19.68 -6.93
N THR A 44 5.71 -19.35 -5.83
CA THR A 44 5.79 -18.03 -5.22
C THR A 44 6.43 -18.12 -3.84
N SER A 45 7.42 -17.29 -3.58
CA SER A 45 8.05 -17.13 -2.28
C SER A 45 8.19 -15.66 -1.93
N ALA A 46 8.18 -15.32 -0.65
CA ALA A 46 8.38 -13.95 -0.21
C ALA A 46 9.09 -13.90 1.15
N TYR A 47 9.72 -12.78 1.41
CA TYR A 47 10.13 -12.39 2.75
C TYR A 47 9.79 -10.91 3.01
N ASP A 48 9.54 -10.61 4.28
CA ASP A 48 9.31 -9.27 4.78
C ASP A 48 10.15 -9.06 6.05
N LEU A 49 10.84 -7.95 6.13
CA LEU A 49 11.64 -7.53 7.26
C LEU A 49 11.15 -6.18 7.74
N GLY A 50 10.92 -6.04 9.04
CA GLY A 50 10.46 -4.81 9.65
C GLY A 50 11.30 -4.41 10.86
N LEU A 51 11.47 -3.11 11.04
CA LEU A 51 12.04 -2.51 12.24
C LEU A 51 11.18 -1.32 12.63
N THR A 52 10.79 -1.28 13.89
CA THR A 52 10.04 -0.14 14.45
C THR A 52 10.76 0.40 15.68
N TYR A 53 10.59 1.69 15.91
CA TYR A 53 10.95 2.39 17.13
C TYR A 53 9.74 3.14 17.65
N ASP A 54 9.34 2.87 18.88
CA ASP A 54 8.21 3.49 19.57
C ASP A 54 8.66 3.97 20.95
N ASN A 55 8.69 5.28 21.15
CA ASN A 55 9.09 5.88 22.42
C ASN A 55 8.43 7.24 22.61
N GLY A 56 7.47 7.30 23.53
CA GLY A 56 6.73 8.51 23.86
C GLY A 56 5.98 9.10 22.67
N PRO A 57 6.30 10.35 22.23
CA PRO A 57 5.59 10.97 21.11
C PRO A 57 6.07 10.51 19.74
N ILE A 58 7.12 9.69 19.66
CA ILE A 58 7.79 9.31 18.42
C ILE A 58 7.48 7.86 18.09
N TYR A 59 6.98 7.62 16.87
CA TYR A 59 6.96 6.32 16.23
C TYR A 59 7.65 6.42 14.87
N ILE A 60 8.61 5.53 14.60
CA ILE A 60 9.26 5.39 13.30
C ILE A 60 9.26 3.91 12.92
N GLY A 61 8.93 3.59 11.68
CA GLY A 61 8.94 2.22 11.19
C GLY A 61 9.43 2.14 9.76
N GLY A 62 10.22 1.11 9.50
CA GLY A 62 10.67 0.77 8.14
C GLY A 62 10.42 -0.71 7.85
N THR A 63 10.05 -1.02 6.61
CA THR A 63 9.89 -2.38 6.13
C THR A 63 10.56 -2.56 4.79
N TYR A 64 11.06 -3.77 4.55
CA TYR A 64 11.52 -4.21 3.24
C TYR A 64 10.93 -5.60 2.95
N ALA A 65 10.25 -5.72 1.81
CA ALA A 65 9.66 -6.95 1.35
C ALA A 65 10.16 -7.31 -0.06
N GLU A 66 10.31 -8.60 -0.32
CA GLU A 66 10.55 -9.12 -1.66
C GLU A 66 9.65 -10.33 -1.92
N LEU A 67 8.87 -10.25 -2.98
CA LEU A 67 8.08 -11.34 -3.53
C LEU A 67 8.75 -11.83 -4.80
N ARG A 68 8.90 -13.14 -4.94
CA ARG A 68 9.38 -13.82 -6.16
C ARG A 68 8.32 -14.75 -6.69
N VAL A 69 8.00 -14.59 -7.95
CA VAL A 69 7.21 -15.54 -8.73
C VAL A 69 8.15 -16.17 -9.74
N LYS A 70 8.40 -17.47 -9.59
CA LYS A 70 9.15 -18.27 -10.56
C LYS A 70 8.18 -18.97 -11.49
N ASN A 71 8.48 -18.93 -12.77
CA ASN A 71 7.78 -19.69 -13.80
C ASN A 71 8.83 -20.43 -14.64
N ASP A 72 8.96 -21.74 -14.44
CA ASP A 72 9.99 -22.57 -15.04
C ASP A 72 9.73 -22.89 -16.53
N ASN A 73 8.53 -22.56 -17.04
CA ASN A 73 8.19 -22.75 -18.44
C ASN A 73 7.39 -21.54 -18.99
N PRO A 74 8.06 -20.41 -19.20
CA PRO A 74 7.39 -19.23 -19.72
C PRO A 74 6.90 -19.48 -21.14
N ILE A 75 5.61 -19.24 -21.38
CA ILE A 75 5.04 -19.28 -22.71
C ILE A 75 5.13 -17.85 -23.30
N PRO A 76 6.00 -17.60 -24.28
CA PRO A 76 6.20 -16.25 -24.82
C PRO A 76 4.92 -15.63 -25.39
N VAL A 77 4.02 -16.48 -25.92
CA VAL A 77 2.74 -16.06 -26.53
C VAL A 77 1.77 -15.46 -25.50
N LEU A 78 1.88 -15.82 -24.22
CA LEU A 78 0.98 -15.35 -23.16
C LEU A 78 1.56 -14.22 -22.31
N LEU A 79 2.73 -13.67 -22.69
CA LEU A 79 3.41 -12.56 -21.97
C LEU A 79 3.62 -12.85 -20.46
N VAL A 80 3.74 -14.12 -20.07
CA VAL A 80 4.07 -14.50 -18.69
C VAL A 80 5.59 -14.56 -18.56
N PRO A 81 6.22 -13.64 -17.82
CA PRO A 81 7.67 -13.63 -17.64
C PRO A 81 8.15 -14.91 -16.95
N SER A 82 9.38 -15.34 -17.25
CA SER A 82 10.00 -16.49 -16.60
C SER A 82 10.13 -16.32 -15.09
N ASP A 83 10.63 -15.17 -14.68
CA ASP A 83 10.78 -14.81 -13.26
C ASP A 83 10.36 -13.36 -13.05
N THR A 84 9.57 -13.13 -12.03
CA THR A 84 9.17 -11.79 -11.60
C THR A 84 9.55 -11.59 -10.13
N LYS A 85 10.15 -10.44 -9.83
CA LYS A 85 10.44 -10.01 -8.46
C LYS A 85 9.74 -8.68 -8.20
N VAL A 86 9.03 -8.61 -7.09
CA VAL A 86 8.45 -7.37 -6.59
C VAL A 86 9.17 -7.03 -5.29
N LYS A 87 9.84 -5.89 -5.25
CA LYS A 87 10.54 -5.37 -4.08
C LYS A 87 9.83 -4.13 -3.59
N GLU A 88 9.63 -4.04 -2.30
CA GLU A 88 9.00 -2.88 -1.68
C GLU A 88 9.79 -2.45 -0.44
N ALA A 89 10.11 -1.17 -0.38
CA ALA A 89 10.70 -0.53 0.79
C ALA A 89 9.76 0.57 1.26
N ARG A 90 9.45 0.60 2.55
CA ARG A 90 8.63 1.64 3.19
C ARG A 90 9.35 2.21 4.39
N LEU A 91 9.24 3.52 4.57
CA LEU A 91 9.68 4.24 5.77
C LEU A 91 8.55 5.18 6.18
N GLY A 92 8.15 5.12 7.42
CA GLY A 92 7.12 6.00 7.96
C GLY A 92 7.44 6.48 9.36
N GLY A 93 6.88 7.62 9.73
CA GLY A 93 7.03 8.18 11.06
C GLY A 93 5.79 8.94 11.49
N ILE A 94 5.60 8.98 12.81
CA ILE A 94 4.54 9.73 13.49
C ILE A 94 5.17 10.52 14.62
N TYR A 95 4.76 11.77 14.75
CA TYR A 95 5.05 12.57 15.93
C TYR A 95 3.73 13.06 16.56
N ASP A 96 3.56 12.76 17.84
CA ASP A 96 2.39 13.15 18.62
C ASP A 96 2.69 14.39 19.47
N PHE A 97 2.02 15.50 19.17
CA PHE A 97 2.09 16.76 19.93
C PHE A 97 1.02 16.83 21.05
N GLY A 98 0.27 15.74 21.31
CA GLY A 98 -0.86 15.69 22.22
C GLY A 98 -2.17 16.14 21.56
N MET A 99 -2.29 17.41 21.19
CA MET A 99 -3.48 17.92 20.50
C MET A 99 -3.48 17.65 18.98
N ALA A 100 -2.32 17.38 18.41
CA ALA A 100 -2.13 17.11 16.99
C ALA A 100 -1.15 15.97 16.79
N THR A 101 -1.31 15.19 15.72
CA THR A 101 -0.27 14.27 15.24
C THR A 101 0.07 14.59 13.79
N ILE A 102 1.35 14.47 13.47
CA ILE A 102 1.82 14.54 12.08
C ILE A 102 2.43 13.18 11.73
N ARG A 103 2.20 12.73 10.51
CA ARG A 103 2.74 11.47 9.99
C ARG A 103 3.27 11.66 8.59
N GLY A 104 4.39 10.99 8.31
CA GLY A 104 4.99 10.96 6.99
C GLY A 104 5.20 9.52 6.55
N LEU A 105 5.13 9.29 5.25
CA LEU A 105 5.39 8.01 4.61
C LEU A 105 6.21 8.22 3.35
N TYR A 106 7.18 7.36 3.15
CA TYR A 106 7.82 7.12 1.86
C TYR A 106 7.74 5.64 1.53
N ALA A 107 7.35 5.33 0.30
CA ALA A 107 7.33 3.97 -0.22
C ALA A 107 7.98 3.93 -1.60
N ARG A 108 8.75 2.87 -1.87
CA ARG A 108 9.32 2.58 -3.17
C ARG A 108 8.99 1.14 -3.54
N THR A 109 8.34 0.96 -4.68
CA THR A 109 8.07 -0.34 -5.27
C THR A 109 8.93 -0.51 -6.52
N LYS A 110 9.53 -1.70 -6.68
CA LYS A 110 10.27 -2.09 -7.89
C LYS A 110 9.77 -3.46 -8.34
N VAL A 111 9.41 -3.57 -9.61
CA VAL A 111 9.04 -4.83 -10.27
C VAL A 111 10.10 -5.14 -11.32
N GLU A 112 10.71 -6.31 -11.22
CA GLU A 112 11.73 -6.82 -12.14
C GLU A 112 11.21 -8.10 -12.80
N GLY A 113 11.18 -8.18 -14.12
CA GLY A 113 10.74 -9.38 -14.82
C GLY A 113 10.80 -9.23 -16.33
N GLY A 114 11.13 -10.31 -17.05
CA GLY A 114 11.16 -10.32 -18.51
C GLY A 114 12.13 -9.31 -19.15
N GLY A 115 13.21 -8.91 -18.46
CA GLY A 115 14.15 -7.89 -18.93
C GLY A 115 13.65 -6.45 -18.73
N THR A 116 12.56 -6.26 -17.99
CA THR A 116 11.99 -4.93 -17.70
C THR A 116 12.05 -4.65 -16.21
N ASP A 117 12.50 -3.45 -15.88
CA ASP A 117 12.48 -2.87 -14.52
C ASP A 117 11.44 -1.76 -14.47
N VAL A 118 10.45 -1.89 -13.60
CA VAL A 118 9.45 -0.84 -13.34
C VAL A 118 9.57 -0.37 -11.90
N LYS A 119 9.65 0.93 -11.69
CA LYS A 119 9.75 1.53 -10.35
C LYS A 119 8.76 2.66 -10.17
N GLN A 120 8.29 2.81 -8.93
CA GLN A 120 7.49 3.96 -8.53
C GLN A 120 7.78 4.34 -7.08
N ASN A 121 7.79 5.64 -6.81
CA ASN A 121 7.94 6.19 -5.48
C ASN A 121 6.64 6.89 -5.08
N VAL A 122 6.26 6.71 -3.80
CA VAL A 122 5.09 7.36 -3.22
C VAL A 122 5.53 8.11 -1.96
N TRP A 123 5.07 9.36 -1.83
CA TRP A 123 5.24 10.20 -0.64
C TRP A 123 3.88 10.49 -0.05
N GLY A 124 3.81 10.47 1.27
CA GLY A 124 2.58 10.78 1.99
C GLY A 124 2.84 11.66 3.20
N LEU A 125 1.93 12.60 3.42
CA LEU A 125 1.83 13.38 4.64
C LEU A 125 0.41 13.28 5.18
N GLY A 126 0.29 13.16 6.50
CA GLY A 126 -1.00 13.14 7.17
C GLY A 126 -0.94 13.91 8.47
N ALA A 127 -2.08 14.46 8.87
CA ALA A 127 -2.24 15.14 10.14
C ALA A 127 -3.58 14.80 10.77
N THR A 128 -3.60 14.78 12.09
CA THR A 128 -4.84 14.82 12.88
C THR A 128 -4.76 15.99 13.84
N TYR A 129 -5.91 16.63 14.10
CA TYR A 129 -6.01 17.71 15.04
C TYR A 129 -7.29 17.57 15.88
N ASN A 130 -7.14 17.53 17.21
CA ASN A 130 -8.25 17.45 18.14
C ASN A 130 -8.90 18.83 18.27
N VAL A 131 -10.04 19.02 17.61
CA VAL A 131 -10.80 20.29 17.60
C VAL A 131 -11.55 20.47 18.91
N THR A 132 -12.06 19.37 19.46
CA THR A 132 -12.75 19.29 20.74
C THR A 132 -12.36 18.01 21.46
N ALA A 133 -12.79 17.85 22.72
CA ALA A 133 -12.56 16.62 23.48
C ALA A 133 -13.12 15.37 22.77
N ASN A 134 -14.15 15.53 21.94
CA ASN A 134 -14.83 14.42 21.26
C ASN A 134 -14.70 14.46 19.74
N GLY A 135 -14.05 15.47 19.18
CA GLY A 135 -14.00 15.68 17.74
C GLY A 135 -12.60 15.98 17.20
N LYS A 136 -12.21 15.32 16.11
CA LYS A 136 -10.93 15.53 15.47
C LYS A 136 -11.05 15.67 13.95
N LEU A 137 -10.24 16.54 13.38
CA LEU A 137 -9.98 16.62 11.95
C LEU A 137 -8.88 15.62 11.58
N VAL A 138 -9.03 15.00 10.41
CA VAL A 138 -8.03 14.10 9.83
C VAL A 138 -7.80 14.54 8.40
N SER A 139 -6.55 14.71 7.99
CA SER A 139 -6.20 15.04 6.61
C SER A 139 -5.01 14.21 6.15
N GLN A 140 -5.00 13.85 4.86
CA GLN A 140 -3.89 13.12 4.24
C GLN A 140 -3.68 13.64 2.80
N TYR A 141 -2.43 13.66 2.40
CA TYR A 141 -2.01 13.96 1.03
C TYR A 141 -0.92 12.99 0.61
N TYR A 142 -1.14 12.32 -0.52
CA TYR A 142 -0.19 11.39 -1.10
C TYR A 142 0.12 11.81 -2.54
N VAL A 143 1.37 11.58 -2.93
CA VAL A 143 1.87 11.78 -4.29
C VAL A 143 2.54 10.48 -4.74
N ALA A 144 1.95 9.82 -5.71
CA ALA A 144 2.64 8.81 -6.51
C ALA A 144 3.39 9.54 -7.63
N ARG A 145 4.72 9.39 -7.65
CA ARG A 145 5.57 9.97 -8.70
C ARG A 145 5.39 9.22 -10.00
N ASP A 146 5.89 9.78 -11.07
CA ASP A 146 5.94 9.11 -12.36
C ASP A 146 6.58 7.73 -12.26
N VAL A 147 6.06 6.80 -13.05
CA VAL A 147 6.60 5.45 -13.17
C VAL A 147 7.87 5.51 -14.00
N GLU A 148 8.95 4.92 -13.47
CA GLU A 148 10.22 4.74 -14.20
C GLU A 148 10.25 3.33 -14.81
N VAL A 149 10.49 3.22 -16.11
CA VAL A 149 10.67 1.95 -16.84
C VAL A 149 12.07 1.92 -17.43
N ASN A 150 12.88 0.94 -17.02
CA ASN A 150 14.28 0.76 -17.47
C ASN A 150 15.13 2.04 -17.32
N GLY A 151 14.91 2.81 -16.26
CA GLY A 151 15.65 4.04 -15.98
C GLY A 151 15.12 5.29 -16.69
N THR A 152 13.99 5.19 -17.40
CA THR A 152 13.33 6.31 -18.07
C THR A 152 11.99 6.60 -17.43
N ASP A 153 11.74 7.85 -17.01
CA ASP A 153 10.47 8.27 -16.48
C ASP A 153 9.39 8.30 -17.57
N LEU A 154 8.26 7.70 -17.30
CA LEU A 154 7.05 7.86 -18.09
C LEU A 154 6.34 9.13 -17.61
N ASN A 155 6.58 10.24 -18.28
CA ASN A 155 6.02 11.53 -17.91
C ASN A 155 4.49 11.46 -17.71
N GLU A 156 4.01 12.17 -16.67
CA GLU A 156 2.58 12.30 -16.36
C GLU A 156 1.88 10.95 -16.07
N SER A 157 2.61 9.98 -15.52
CA SER A 157 2.09 8.67 -15.12
C SER A 157 1.84 8.55 -13.60
N GLY A 158 1.95 9.65 -12.89
CA GLY A 158 1.74 9.75 -11.47
C GLY A 158 0.29 10.04 -11.07
N ALA A 159 0.07 10.26 -9.77
CA ALA A 159 -1.23 10.66 -9.24
C ALA A 159 -1.11 11.34 -7.88
N LYS A 160 -2.15 12.06 -7.49
CA LYS A 160 -2.26 12.77 -6.20
C LYS A 160 -3.55 12.39 -5.51
N LEU A 161 -3.46 12.01 -4.23
CA LEU A 161 -4.59 11.73 -3.37
C LEU A 161 -4.65 12.79 -2.27
N PHE A 162 -5.79 13.43 -2.13
CA PHE A 162 -6.11 14.30 -1.01
C PHE A 162 -7.33 13.77 -0.27
N THR A 163 -7.26 13.73 1.06
CA THR A 163 -8.42 13.42 1.91
C THR A 163 -8.51 14.41 3.07
N ILE A 164 -9.73 14.75 3.43
CA ILE A 164 -10.04 15.49 4.65
C ILE A 164 -11.30 14.91 5.28
N GLY A 165 -11.31 14.77 6.58
CA GLY A 165 -12.47 14.22 7.29
C GLY A 165 -12.58 14.74 8.71
N TYR A 166 -13.76 14.55 9.28
CA TYR A 166 -14.05 14.83 10.66
C TYR A 166 -14.64 13.60 11.34
N GLU A 167 -14.10 13.28 12.50
CA GLU A 167 -14.58 12.20 13.37
C GLU A 167 -15.10 12.78 14.66
N HIS A 168 -16.31 12.35 15.09
CA HIS A 168 -16.95 12.80 16.31
C HIS A 168 -17.42 11.62 17.16
N ASN A 169 -16.89 11.52 18.36
CA ASN A 169 -17.31 10.51 19.33
C ASN A 169 -18.58 10.96 20.05
N LEU A 170 -19.71 10.31 19.75
CA LEU A 170 -20.95 10.48 20.50
C LEU A 170 -20.90 9.82 21.86
N SER A 171 -20.14 8.73 21.98
CA SER A 171 -19.91 8.00 23.22
C SER A 171 -18.61 7.22 23.12
N LYS A 172 -18.21 6.50 24.19
CA LYS A 172 -17.07 5.57 24.16
C LYS A 172 -17.22 4.44 23.13
N ARG A 173 -18.45 4.16 22.70
CA ARG A 173 -18.77 3.06 21.77
C ARG A 173 -19.23 3.53 20.39
N THR A 174 -19.59 4.81 20.23
CA THR A 174 -20.21 5.30 18.99
C THR A 174 -19.44 6.50 18.47
N MET A 175 -18.99 6.40 17.21
CA MET A 175 -18.33 7.48 16.50
C MET A 175 -19.05 7.73 15.16
N LEU A 176 -19.29 8.99 14.85
CA LEU A 176 -19.67 9.45 13.52
C LEU A 176 -18.43 9.90 12.76
N LYS A 177 -18.41 9.66 11.46
CA LYS A 177 -17.37 10.16 10.58
C LYS A 177 -17.96 10.70 9.29
N ALA A 178 -17.38 11.79 8.81
CA ALA A 178 -17.66 12.35 7.51
C ALA A 178 -16.32 12.72 6.85
N GLY A 179 -16.22 12.55 5.56
CA GLY A 179 -14.98 12.84 4.85
C GLY A 179 -15.19 13.08 3.36
N TYR A 180 -14.22 13.75 2.78
CA TYR A 180 -14.08 13.95 1.35
C TYR A 180 -12.73 13.38 0.91
N ALA A 181 -12.72 12.73 -0.24
CA ALA A 181 -11.51 12.25 -0.87
C ALA A 181 -11.50 12.62 -2.36
N ARG A 182 -10.30 12.89 -2.87
CA ARG A 182 -10.06 13.18 -4.28
C ARG A 182 -8.77 12.51 -4.72
N VAL A 183 -8.86 11.72 -5.79
CA VAL A 183 -7.71 11.17 -6.54
C VAL A 183 -7.65 11.90 -7.87
N ALA A 184 -6.53 12.51 -8.19
CA ALA A 184 -6.26 13.12 -9.48
C ALA A 184 -5.13 12.34 -10.15
N ASN A 185 -5.42 11.71 -11.28
CA ASN A 185 -4.43 11.08 -12.14
C ASN A 185 -3.74 12.15 -13.01
N ASP A 186 -2.47 11.98 -13.27
CA ASP A 186 -1.77 12.77 -14.28
C ASP A 186 -2.15 12.28 -15.70
N ASP A 187 -1.88 13.08 -16.74
CA ASP A 187 -2.51 12.94 -18.07
C ASP A 187 -2.23 11.63 -18.82
N ASN A 188 -1.21 10.88 -18.42
CA ASN A 188 -0.86 9.59 -19.04
C ASN A 188 -1.23 8.37 -18.21
N THR A 189 -2.04 8.53 -17.15
CA THR A 189 -2.49 7.40 -16.33
C THR A 189 -3.96 7.48 -15.98
N SER A 190 -4.57 6.31 -15.80
CA SER A 190 -5.93 6.13 -15.30
C SER A 190 -5.98 5.08 -14.17
N GLY A 191 -4.80 4.69 -13.65
CA GLY A 191 -4.66 3.54 -12.76
C GLY A 191 -5.07 3.76 -11.30
N TYR A 192 -5.35 5.01 -10.90
CA TYR A 192 -5.63 5.33 -9.50
C TYR A 192 -7.08 5.78 -9.34
N ASP A 193 -7.83 5.02 -8.54
CA ASP A 193 -9.19 5.36 -8.12
C ASP A 193 -9.44 4.90 -6.67
N PHE A 194 -10.68 4.97 -6.20
CA PHE A 194 -11.05 4.47 -4.87
C PHE A 194 -11.37 2.97 -4.84
N GLY A 195 -11.29 2.26 -5.97
CA GLY A 195 -11.59 0.84 -6.08
C GLY A 195 -13.05 0.47 -5.83
N TYR A 196 -13.94 1.44 -5.69
CA TYR A 196 -15.35 1.24 -5.41
C TYR A 196 -16.22 1.82 -6.53
N ASN A 197 -16.83 0.95 -7.29
CA ASN A 197 -18.04 1.29 -8.06
C ASN A 197 -19.19 0.43 -7.61
N ALA A 198 -20.41 0.92 -7.78
CA ALA A 198 -21.64 0.24 -7.39
C ALA A 198 -21.87 -1.10 -8.12
N SER A 199 -21.14 -1.37 -9.19
CA SER A 199 -21.22 -2.59 -10.01
C SER A 199 -20.11 -3.60 -9.72
N GLY A 200 -19.15 -3.29 -8.83
CA GLY A 200 -18.03 -4.19 -8.52
C GLY A 200 -16.98 -4.30 -9.63
N PHE A 201 -17.09 -3.52 -10.69
CA PHE A 201 -16.08 -3.41 -11.75
C PHE A 201 -15.22 -2.17 -11.51
N ALA A 202 -13.90 -2.28 -11.69
CA ALA A 202 -13.03 -1.12 -11.74
C ALA A 202 -13.50 -0.20 -12.87
N VAL A 203 -13.87 1.04 -12.54
CA VAL A 203 -14.09 2.06 -13.58
C VAL A 203 -12.71 2.48 -14.05
N ILE A 204 -12.29 1.93 -15.17
CA ILE A 204 -11.12 2.45 -15.86
C ILE A 204 -11.56 3.76 -16.47
N GLY A 205 -11.26 4.86 -15.81
CA GLY A 205 -11.45 6.21 -16.36
C GLY A 205 -10.55 6.43 -17.58
N ALA A 206 -10.81 7.47 -18.33
CA ALA A 206 -9.84 7.96 -19.30
C ALA A 206 -8.57 8.45 -18.58
N ASN A 207 -7.43 8.46 -19.27
CA ASN A 207 -6.20 9.05 -18.75
C ASN A 207 -6.47 10.49 -18.25
N GLY A 208 -5.83 10.88 -17.17
CA GLY A 208 -6.01 12.19 -16.54
C GLY A 208 -7.32 12.37 -15.75
N PHE A 209 -8.13 11.30 -15.60
CA PHE A 209 -9.40 11.45 -14.89
C PHE A 209 -9.19 11.73 -13.39
N THR A 210 -10.11 12.49 -12.83
CA THR A 210 -10.18 12.77 -11.40
C THR A 210 -11.40 12.08 -10.80
N ALA A 211 -11.17 11.25 -9.77
CA ALA A 211 -12.24 10.69 -8.94
C ALA A 211 -12.38 11.51 -7.64
N SER A 212 -13.60 11.77 -7.21
CA SER A 212 -13.83 12.38 -5.90
C SER A 212 -15.14 11.88 -5.29
N GLY A 213 -15.22 11.91 -3.96
CA GLY A 213 -16.41 11.44 -3.28
C GLY A 213 -16.48 11.86 -1.82
N PHE A 214 -17.70 11.83 -1.28
CA PHE A 214 -17.98 12.00 0.14
C PHE A 214 -18.27 10.65 0.78
N GLN A 215 -17.80 10.49 2.01
CA GLN A 215 -18.07 9.31 2.83
C GLN A 215 -18.72 9.77 4.14
N PHE A 216 -19.80 9.08 4.52
CA PHE A 216 -20.40 9.19 5.83
C PHE A 216 -20.45 7.82 6.47
N GLY A 217 -20.22 7.73 7.77
CA GLY A 217 -20.20 6.45 8.44
C GLY A 217 -20.43 6.56 9.93
N VAL A 218 -20.93 5.45 10.49
CA VAL A 218 -21.07 5.24 11.94
C VAL A 218 -20.24 4.02 12.29
N ARG A 219 -19.42 4.14 13.33
CA ARG A 219 -18.77 3.01 13.99
C ARG A 219 -19.39 2.81 15.35
N HIS A 220 -19.91 1.61 15.60
CA HIS A 220 -20.44 1.23 16.91
C HIS A 220 -19.78 -0.07 17.37
N ALA A 221 -19.33 -0.09 18.63
CA ALA A 221 -18.81 -1.28 19.29
C ALA A 221 -19.88 -1.81 20.27
N PHE A 222 -20.19 -3.09 20.18
CA PHE A 222 -21.14 -3.78 21.04
C PHE A 222 -20.48 -4.28 22.33
#